data_bcf93bba4294c9ec00efa90b813975ef
#
_entry.id   bcf93bba4294c9ec00efa90b813975ef
#
_cell.length_a   1.000
_cell.length_b   1.000
_cell.length_c   1.000
_cell.angle_alpha   90.00
_cell.angle_beta   90.00
_cell.angle_gamma   90.00
#
_symmetry.space_group_name_H-M   'P 1'
#
loop_
_entity.id
_entity.type
_entity.pdbx_description
1 polymer ?
#
loop_
_entity_poly.entity_id
_entity_poly.type
_entity_poly.pdbx_seq_one_letter_code
_entity_poly.pdbx_strand_id
1 'polypeptide(L)'
;MNFVLSSLSEGLLWSIMAIGVYLTFRILDIADMTAEGAFPLGAAVVVSQIQAGTNPWIATLLALFAGMVAGLVSGMLHTKMKIPALLTGIVTLTGLYSINIKIMGSVPNLSLGDSATVFKQLASLGLTNEEAVFSLSLACLLLVCLVLTLLMKTEIGLVLRSTGDNIPMSEANGVNVDTMKIVGYMISNGLIALCGSLFAQNDGFSDVTSGTGTIVVGLSAVIIAEVLIRDLTIGGRLLSIGIGAIVYRLII
;
A
#
# COMPACT_ATOMS: atom_id res chain seq x y z
N MET A 1 27.80 -8.59 -0.87
CA MET A 1 27.22 -7.59 0.03
C MET A 1 26.01 -6.92 -0.62
N ASN A 2 26.01 -6.74 -1.92
CA ASN A 2 24.93 -6.09 -2.67
C ASN A 2 23.59 -6.88 -2.66
N PHE A 3 23.61 -8.22 -2.73
CA PHE A 3 22.39 -9.04 -2.71
C PHE A 3 21.58 -8.88 -1.43
N VAL A 4 22.23 -8.87 -0.27
CA VAL A 4 21.53 -8.67 1.03
C VAL A 4 20.93 -7.27 1.12
N LEU A 5 21.65 -6.25 0.65
CA LEU A 5 21.16 -4.88 0.67
C LEU A 5 19.96 -4.69 -0.26
N SER A 6 20.00 -5.30 -1.45
CA SER A 6 18.87 -5.29 -2.39
C SER A 6 17.63 -6.00 -1.80
N SER A 7 17.80 -7.19 -1.22
CA SER A 7 16.70 -7.92 -0.58
C SER A 7 16.10 -7.16 0.62
N LEU A 8 16.94 -6.46 1.41
CA LEU A 8 16.49 -5.59 2.50
C LEU A 8 15.68 -4.40 1.98
N SER A 9 16.16 -3.76 0.92
CA SER A 9 15.48 -2.61 0.30
C SER A 9 14.11 -2.99 -0.24
N GLU A 10 14.01 -4.12 -0.93
CA GLU A 10 12.73 -4.64 -1.41
C GLU A 10 11.81 -5.04 -0.25
N GLY A 11 12.32 -5.66 0.81
CA GLY A 11 11.57 -5.97 2.02
C GLY A 11 10.98 -4.72 2.68
N LEU A 12 11.73 -3.60 2.68
CA LEU A 12 11.25 -2.31 3.19
C LEU A 12 10.13 -1.73 2.30
N LEU A 13 10.21 -1.86 0.98
CA LEU A 13 9.13 -1.45 0.09
C LEU A 13 7.85 -2.28 0.33
N TRP A 14 7.97 -3.61 0.40
CA TRP A 14 6.86 -4.49 0.71
C TRP A 14 6.23 -4.23 2.09
N SER A 15 7.00 -3.69 3.03
CA SER A 15 6.50 -3.31 4.36
C SER A 15 5.37 -2.28 4.28
N ILE A 16 5.47 -1.30 3.37
CA ILE A 16 4.44 -0.27 3.18
C ILE A 16 3.11 -0.92 2.75
N MET A 17 3.19 -1.87 1.82
CA MET A 17 2.03 -2.64 1.39
C MET A 17 1.45 -3.51 2.51
N ALA A 18 2.32 -4.22 3.26
CA ALA A 18 1.90 -5.05 4.37
C ALA A 18 1.18 -4.23 5.46
N ILE A 19 1.61 -2.99 5.71
CA ILE A 19 0.91 -2.05 6.61
C ILE A 19 -0.47 -1.67 6.04
N GLY A 20 -0.59 -1.45 4.73
CA GLY A 20 -1.89 -1.22 4.09
C GLY A 20 -2.84 -2.41 4.29
N VAL A 21 -2.37 -3.62 4.01
CA VAL A 21 -3.12 -4.87 4.22
C VAL A 21 -3.49 -5.06 5.70
N TYR A 22 -2.58 -4.76 6.62
CA TYR A 22 -2.83 -4.82 8.06
C TYR A 22 -4.01 -3.95 8.49
N LEU A 23 -4.18 -2.77 7.90
CA LEU A 23 -5.30 -1.87 8.21
C LEU A 23 -6.66 -2.48 7.87
N THR A 24 -6.80 -3.10 6.71
CA THR A 24 -8.08 -3.71 6.29
C THR A 24 -8.32 -5.05 6.95
N PHE A 25 -7.34 -5.96 6.91
CA PHE A 25 -7.53 -7.33 7.39
C PHE A 25 -7.48 -7.48 8.90
N ARG A 26 -6.69 -6.64 9.61
CA ARG A 26 -6.47 -6.82 11.05
C ARG A 26 -7.15 -5.75 11.91
N ILE A 27 -7.18 -4.49 11.45
CA ILE A 27 -7.82 -3.41 12.21
C ILE A 27 -9.31 -3.33 11.92
N LEU A 28 -9.73 -3.44 10.65
CA LEU A 28 -11.15 -3.37 10.25
C LEU A 28 -11.83 -4.73 10.16
N ASP A 29 -11.08 -5.82 10.20
CA ASP A 29 -11.58 -7.20 10.00
C ASP A 29 -12.34 -7.36 8.66
N ILE A 30 -11.81 -6.75 7.60
CA ILE A 30 -12.41 -6.76 6.26
C ILE A 30 -11.43 -7.37 5.27
N ALA A 31 -11.85 -8.43 4.56
CA ALA A 31 -11.08 -9.03 3.47
C ALA A 31 -11.21 -8.18 2.21
N ASP A 32 -10.22 -7.29 1.97
CA ASP A 32 -10.19 -6.38 0.82
C ASP A 32 -9.28 -6.90 -0.29
N MET A 33 -9.91 -7.46 -1.34
CA MET A 33 -9.20 -7.91 -2.55
C MET A 33 -8.87 -6.76 -3.52
N THR A 34 -9.33 -5.54 -3.27
CA THR A 34 -9.00 -4.35 -4.08
C THR A 34 -7.49 -4.09 -4.08
N ALA A 35 -6.80 -4.50 -3.02
CA ALA A 35 -5.36 -4.37 -2.86
C ALA A 35 -4.56 -4.86 -4.08
N GLU A 36 -4.94 -6.01 -4.67
CA GLU A 36 -4.30 -6.56 -5.86
C GLU A 36 -4.48 -5.68 -7.12
N GLY A 37 -5.55 -4.88 -7.16
CA GLY A 37 -5.78 -3.90 -8.24
C GLY A 37 -5.15 -2.54 -7.96
N ALA A 38 -5.09 -2.14 -6.68
CA ALA A 38 -4.55 -0.85 -6.27
C ALA A 38 -3.01 -0.79 -6.39
N PHE A 39 -2.33 -1.91 -6.19
CA PHE A 39 -0.87 -1.98 -6.37
C PHE A 39 -0.46 -1.66 -7.82
N PRO A 40 -0.94 -2.37 -8.87
CA PRO A 40 -0.62 -2.02 -10.25
C PRO A 40 -1.22 -0.67 -10.67
N LEU A 41 -2.31 -0.18 -10.04
CA LEU A 41 -2.80 1.17 -10.27
C LEU A 41 -1.75 2.22 -9.90
N GLY A 42 -1.14 2.09 -8.74
CA GLY A 42 -0.05 2.96 -8.30
C GLY A 42 1.13 2.94 -9.26
N ALA A 43 1.52 1.74 -9.71
CA ALA A 43 2.57 1.53 -10.70
C ALA A 43 2.22 2.19 -12.05
N ALA A 44 1.00 1.97 -12.57
CA ALA A 44 0.54 2.52 -13.83
C ALA A 44 0.51 4.06 -13.82
N VAL A 45 -0.03 4.65 -12.75
CA VAL A 45 -0.12 6.10 -12.60
C VAL A 45 1.27 6.74 -12.55
N VAL A 46 2.18 6.20 -11.73
CA VAL A 46 3.52 6.80 -11.59
C VAL A 46 4.31 6.71 -12.89
N VAL A 47 4.30 5.56 -13.58
CA VAL A 47 5.04 5.38 -14.82
C VAL A 47 4.47 6.27 -15.93
N SER A 48 3.15 6.32 -16.07
CA SER A 48 2.50 7.19 -17.07
C SER A 48 2.79 8.67 -16.83
N GLN A 49 2.75 9.13 -15.58
CA GLN A 49 3.02 10.53 -15.22
C GLN A 49 4.49 10.90 -15.42
N ILE A 50 5.42 10.04 -15.08
CA ILE A 50 6.87 10.27 -15.31
C ILE A 50 7.16 10.33 -16.81
N GLN A 51 6.57 9.47 -17.64
CA GLN A 51 6.70 9.54 -19.09
C GLN A 51 6.10 10.83 -19.68
N ALA A 52 5.05 11.37 -19.05
CA ALA A 52 4.48 12.67 -19.42
C ALA A 52 5.35 13.86 -18.98
N GLY A 53 6.50 13.63 -18.34
CA GLY A 53 7.44 14.67 -17.88
C GLY A 53 7.12 15.25 -16.51
N THR A 54 6.21 14.65 -15.74
CA THR A 54 5.88 15.08 -14.39
C THR A 54 7.01 14.74 -13.42
N ASN A 55 7.25 15.61 -12.43
CA ASN A 55 8.24 15.33 -11.39
C ASN A 55 7.91 14.01 -10.66
N PRO A 56 8.89 13.09 -10.48
CA PRO A 56 8.66 11.79 -9.84
C PRO A 56 8.01 11.85 -8.46
N TRP A 57 8.32 12.85 -7.64
CA TRP A 57 7.70 13.04 -6.34
C TRP A 57 6.20 13.35 -6.44
N ILE A 58 5.83 14.21 -7.38
CA ILE A 58 4.42 14.54 -7.64
C ILE A 58 3.70 13.32 -8.20
N ALA A 59 4.33 12.59 -9.12
CA ALA A 59 3.78 11.36 -9.68
C ALA A 59 3.51 10.29 -8.60
N THR A 60 4.42 10.15 -7.63
CA THR A 60 4.24 9.24 -6.47
C THR A 60 3.07 9.67 -5.59
N LEU A 61 2.90 10.97 -5.33
CA LEU A 61 1.75 11.49 -4.58
C LEU A 61 0.44 11.27 -5.35
N LEU A 62 0.42 11.49 -6.67
CA LEU A 62 -0.75 11.21 -7.49
C LEU A 62 -1.13 9.72 -7.46
N ALA A 63 -0.15 8.82 -7.44
CA ALA A 63 -0.39 7.39 -7.30
C ALA A 63 -1.06 7.05 -5.95
N LEU A 64 -0.61 7.65 -4.85
CA LEU A 64 -1.24 7.51 -3.54
C LEU A 64 -2.70 7.96 -3.57
N PHE A 65 -2.99 9.13 -4.13
CA PHE A 65 -4.36 9.64 -4.26
C PHE A 65 -5.22 8.76 -5.17
N ALA A 66 -4.67 8.22 -6.26
CA ALA A 66 -5.38 7.29 -7.13
C ALA A 66 -5.79 6.01 -6.36
N GLY A 67 -4.90 5.48 -5.53
CA GLY A 67 -5.21 4.36 -4.63
C GLY A 67 -6.29 4.71 -3.61
N MET A 68 -6.25 5.92 -3.02
CA MET A 68 -7.31 6.39 -2.11
C MET A 68 -8.66 6.45 -2.81
N VAL A 69 -8.73 6.92 -4.06
CA VAL A 69 -9.97 6.94 -4.86
C VAL A 69 -10.45 5.52 -5.15
N ALA A 70 -9.56 4.59 -5.49
CA ALA A 70 -9.93 3.18 -5.65
C ALA A 70 -10.52 2.59 -4.37
N GLY A 71 -9.89 2.86 -3.22
CA GLY A 71 -10.40 2.46 -1.91
C GLY A 71 -11.74 3.11 -1.56
N LEU A 72 -11.95 4.38 -1.94
CA LEU A 72 -13.24 5.06 -1.77
C LEU A 72 -14.34 4.34 -2.55
N VAL A 73 -14.09 3.99 -3.82
CA VAL A 73 -15.05 3.27 -4.65
C VAL A 73 -15.39 1.92 -4.03
N SER A 74 -14.39 1.12 -3.65
CA SER A 74 -14.60 -0.15 -2.95
C SER A 74 -15.36 0.03 -1.65
N GLY A 75 -14.97 0.98 -0.83
CA GLY A 75 -15.64 1.27 0.43
C GLY A 75 -17.11 1.65 0.25
N MET A 76 -17.42 2.45 -0.78
CA MET A 76 -18.82 2.81 -1.12
C MET A 76 -19.62 1.60 -1.60
N LEU A 77 -19.07 0.76 -2.46
CA LEU A 77 -19.73 -0.46 -2.93
C LEU A 77 -20.05 -1.39 -1.75
N HIS A 78 -19.09 -1.56 -0.83
CA HIS A 78 -19.29 -2.39 0.35
C HIS A 78 -20.33 -1.83 1.31
N THR A 79 -20.25 -0.54 1.65
CA THR A 79 -21.08 0.04 2.72
C THR A 79 -22.44 0.52 2.22
N LYS A 80 -22.49 1.29 1.11
CA LYS A 80 -23.74 1.87 0.59
C LYS A 80 -24.56 0.88 -0.22
N MET A 81 -23.92 0.04 -1.02
CA MET A 81 -24.60 -1.00 -1.80
C MET A 81 -24.73 -2.30 -1.04
N LYS A 82 -24.15 -2.41 0.18
CA LYS A 82 -24.20 -3.60 1.05
C LYS A 82 -23.71 -4.88 0.37
N ILE A 83 -22.76 -4.74 -0.55
CA ILE A 83 -22.15 -5.88 -1.22
C ILE A 83 -21.12 -6.51 -0.25
N PRO A 84 -21.04 -7.84 -0.14
CA PRO A 84 -20.02 -8.50 0.68
C PRO A 84 -18.61 -8.02 0.32
N ALA A 85 -17.74 -7.81 1.31
CA ALA A 85 -16.41 -7.22 1.15
C ALA A 85 -15.56 -7.94 0.08
N LEU A 86 -15.53 -9.28 0.15
CA LEU A 86 -14.80 -10.10 -0.81
C LEU A 86 -15.28 -9.88 -2.25
N LEU A 87 -16.60 -9.85 -2.47
CA LEU A 87 -17.18 -9.66 -3.80
C LEU A 87 -16.91 -8.24 -4.31
N THR A 88 -17.02 -7.25 -3.42
CA THR A 88 -16.66 -5.85 -3.73
C THR A 88 -15.22 -5.75 -4.21
N GLY A 89 -14.29 -6.38 -3.48
CA GLY A 89 -12.87 -6.39 -3.86
C GLY A 89 -12.63 -7.00 -5.23
N ILE A 90 -13.26 -8.14 -5.54
CA ILE A 90 -13.12 -8.80 -6.85
C ILE A 90 -13.67 -7.93 -7.98
N VAL A 91 -14.84 -7.30 -7.79
CA VAL A 91 -15.44 -6.40 -8.79
C VAL A 91 -14.55 -5.18 -9.02
N THR A 92 -14.05 -4.57 -7.95
CA THR A 92 -13.15 -3.39 -8.06
C THR A 92 -11.82 -3.77 -8.70
N LEU A 93 -11.22 -4.91 -8.31
CA LEU A 93 -10.00 -5.44 -8.93
C LEU A 93 -10.16 -5.59 -10.45
N THR A 94 -11.25 -6.19 -10.90
CA THR A 94 -11.53 -6.39 -12.34
C THR A 94 -11.74 -5.05 -13.07
N GLY A 95 -12.40 -4.10 -12.42
CA GLY A 95 -12.55 -2.74 -12.94
C GLY A 95 -11.21 -2.00 -13.03
N LEU A 96 -10.39 -2.09 -11.98
CA LEU A 96 -9.06 -1.48 -11.92
C LEU A 96 -8.13 -2.07 -12.99
N TYR A 97 -8.21 -3.36 -13.29
CA TYR A 97 -7.44 -3.97 -14.37
C TYR A 97 -7.64 -3.24 -15.70
N SER A 98 -8.89 -2.96 -16.07
CA SER A 98 -9.22 -2.21 -17.29
C SER A 98 -8.76 -0.75 -17.25
N ILE A 99 -8.86 -0.12 -16.09
CA ILE A 99 -8.41 1.26 -15.87
C ILE A 99 -6.87 1.34 -15.96
N ASN A 100 -6.16 0.39 -15.36
CA ASN A 100 -4.69 0.32 -15.38
C ASN A 100 -4.17 0.19 -16.81
N ILE A 101 -4.74 -0.72 -17.63
CA ILE A 101 -4.40 -0.85 -19.05
C ILE A 101 -4.63 0.47 -19.79
N LYS A 102 -5.73 1.16 -19.53
CA LYS A 102 -6.05 2.43 -20.19
C LYS A 102 -5.08 3.54 -19.80
N ILE A 103 -4.68 3.63 -18.54
CA ILE A 103 -3.67 4.59 -18.05
C ILE A 103 -2.31 4.31 -18.68
N MET A 104 -1.96 3.04 -18.89
CA MET A 104 -0.72 2.61 -19.52
C MET A 104 -0.72 2.72 -21.05
N GLY A 105 -1.73 3.37 -21.65
CA GLY A 105 -1.81 3.56 -23.11
C GLY A 105 -2.19 2.30 -23.87
N SER A 106 -2.97 1.40 -23.26
CA SER A 106 -3.45 0.13 -23.82
C SER A 106 -2.36 -0.91 -24.06
N VAL A 107 -1.25 -0.81 -23.32
CA VAL A 107 -0.20 -1.83 -23.29
C VAL A 107 -0.17 -2.50 -21.91
N PRO A 108 0.07 -3.82 -21.82
CA PRO A 108 0.08 -4.53 -20.54
C PRO A 108 1.32 -4.27 -19.69
N ASN A 109 2.40 -3.81 -20.32
CA ASN A 109 3.65 -3.46 -19.66
C ASN A 109 4.16 -2.12 -20.22
N LEU A 110 4.50 -1.19 -19.33
CA LEU A 110 4.99 0.14 -19.68
C LEU A 110 6.33 0.39 -18.99
N SER A 111 7.40 0.56 -19.79
CA SER A 111 8.75 0.80 -19.27
C SER A 111 8.99 2.28 -19.02
N LEU A 112 9.70 2.62 -17.94
CA LEU A 112 10.16 3.98 -17.64
C LEU A 112 11.33 4.44 -18.55
N GLY A 113 12.06 3.49 -19.15
CA GLY A 113 13.27 3.81 -19.92
C GLY A 113 14.30 4.57 -19.09
N ASP A 114 14.89 5.62 -19.67
CA ASP A 114 15.89 6.47 -19.00
C ASP A 114 15.29 7.62 -18.19
N SER A 115 13.99 7.64 -17.98
CA SER A 115 13.33 8.71 -17.23
C SER A 115 13.89 8.84 -15.80
N ALA A 116 13.87 10.06 -15.26
CA ALA A 116 14.27 10.33 -13.89
C ALA A 116 13.27 9.69 -12.93
N THR A 117 13.74 8.86 -12.02
CA THR A 117 12.96 8.33 -10.89
C THR A 117 13.36 9.02 -9.59
N VAL A 118 12.57 8.87 -8.55
CA VAL A 118 12.92 9.40 -7.21
C VAL A 118 14.26 8.81 -6.75
N PHE A 119 14.51 7.53 -7.03
CA PHE A 119 15.76 6.85 -6.68
C PHE A 119 16.96 7.41 -7.46
N LYS A 120 16.81 7.63 -8.77
CA LYS A 120 17.87 8.24 -9.59
C LYS A 120 18.18 9.68 -9.15
N GLN A 121 17.16 10.44 -8.73
CA GLN A 121 17.36 11.79 -8.19
C GLN A 121 18.13 11.76 -6.86
N LEU A 122 17.86 10.81 -5.96
CA LEU A 122 18.63 10.65 -4.73
C LEU A 122 20.07 10.16 -5.02
N ALA A 123 20.25 9.22 -5.95
CA ALA A 123 21.56 8.73 -6.33
C ALA A 123 22.45 9.86 -6.89
N SER A 124 21.88 10.87 -7.55
CA SER A 124 22.62 12.04 -8.03
C SER A 124 23.25 12.89 -6.90
N LEU A 125 22.82 12.69 -5.64
CA LEU A 125 23.40 13.35 -4.46
C LEU A 125 24.68 12.66 -3.92
N GLY A 126 25.21 11.65 -4.64
CA GLY A 126 26.45 10.96 -4.31
C GLY A 126 26.28 9.58 -3.62
N LEU A 127 25.06 9.04 -3.61
CA LEU A 127 24.78 7.70 -3.13
C LEU A 127 24.85 6.68 -4.27
N THR A 128 25.19 5.43 -3.96
CA THR A 128 25.00 4.35 -4.92
C THR A 128 23.51 4.08 -5.12
N ASN A 129 23.11 3.52 -6.26
CA ASN A 129 21.69 3.23 -6.54
C ASN A 129 21.06 2.37 -5.43
N GLU A 130 21.78 1.37 -4.93
CA GLU A 130 21.28 0.48 -3.87
C GLU A 130 21.10 1.23 -2.53
N GLU A 131 22.04 2.12 -2.18
CA GLU A 131 21.92 2.95 -0.97
C GLU A 131 20.79 3.98 -1.08
N ALA A 132 20.55 4.52 -2.28
CA ALA A 132 19.43 5.42 -2.52
C ALA A 132 18.08 4.70 -2.36
N VAL A 133 17.94 3.47 -2.87
CA VAL A 133 16.73 2.66 -2.70
C VAL A 133 16.52 2.32 -1.22
N PHE A 134 17.56 1.87 -0.53
CA PHE A 134 17.48 1.52 0.89
C PHE A 134 17.09 2.73 1.77
N SER A 135 17.77 3.86 1.60
CA SER A 135 17.54 5.06 2.40
C SER A 135 16.14 5.63 2.18
N LEU A 136 15.68 5.67 0.93
CA LEU A 136 14.34 6.17 0.60
C LEU A 136 13.25 5.22 1.12
N SER A 137 13.41 3.92 0.92
CA SER A 137 12.45 2.92 1.40
C SER A 137 12.31 2.97 2.92
N LEU A 138 13.44 3.09 3.63
CA LEU A 138 13.44 3.25 5.08
C LEU A 138 12.78 4.56 5.52
N ALA A 139 13.09 5.67 4.85
CA ALA A 139 12.48 6.97 5.15
C ALA A 139 10.96 6.95 4.91
N CYS A 140 10.51 6.37 3.80
CA CYS A 140 9.09 6.20 3.50
C CYS A 140 8.39 5.32 4.53
N LEU A 141 8.98 4.19 4.92
CA LEU A 141 8.43 3.31 5.94
C LEU A 141 8.29 4.03 7.28
N LEU A 142 9.33 4.74 7.73
CA LEU A 142 9.31 5.49 8.99
C LEU A 142 8.25 6.60 8.95
N LEU A 143 8.13 7.31 7.82
CA LEU A 143 7.12 8.34 7.62
C LEU A 143 5.71 7.74 7.68
N VAL A 144 5.46 6.64 6.98
CA VAL A 144 4.16 5.93 7.01
C VAL A 144 3.84 5.45 8.42
N CYS A 145 4.80 4.83 9.12
CA CYS A 145 4.63 4.39 10.50
C CYS A 145 4.33 5.57 11.44
N LEU A 146 5.02 6.71 11.27
CA LEU A 146 4.78 7.91 12.06
C LEU A 146 3.37 8.45 11.83
N VAL A 147 3.00 8.68 10.58
CA VAL A 147 1.69 9.23 10.20
C VAL A 147 0.56 8.33 10.68
N LEU A 148 0.67 7.01 10.47
CA LEU A 148 -0.35 6.06 10.93
C LEU A 148 -0.40 5.96 12.45
N THR A 149 0.74 5.99 13.15
CA THR A 149 0.75 5.97 14.62
C THR A 149 0.08 7.20 15.18
N LEU A 150 0.33 8.38 14.60
CA LEU A 150 -0.34 9.62 14.98
C LEU A 150 -1.85 9.54 14.67
N LEU A 151 -2.22 9.09 13.48
CA LEU A 151 -3.62 8.90 13.09
C LEU A 151 -4.35 7.94 14.02
N MET A 152 -3.72 6.81 14.38
CA MET A 152 -4.31 5.82 15.28
C MET A 152 -4.45 6.30 16.74
N LYS A 153 -3.75 7.38 17.13
CA LYS A 153 -3.91 8.05 18.42
C LYS A 153 -5.01 9.11 18.42
N THR A 154 -5.51 9.53 17.24
CA THR A 154 -6.63 10.48 17.13
C THR A 154 -7.96 9.78 17.39
N GLU A 155 -9.02 10.57 17.56
CA GLU A 155 -10.39 10.06 17.70
C GLU A 155 -10.78 9.20 16.50
N ILE A 156 -10.40 9.59 15.28
CA ILE A 156 -10.67 8.81 14.06
C ILE A 156 -10.02 7.43 14.14
N GLY A 157 -8.79 7.33 14.59
CA GLY A 157 -8.09 6.05 14.73
C GLY A 157 -8.68 5.17 15.84
N LEU A 158 -9.16 5.77 16.94
CA LEU A 158 -9.88 5.05 18.00
C LEU A 158 -11.18 4.46 17.46
N VAL A 159 -11.95 5.26 16.76
CA VAL A 159 -13.23 4.88 16.15
C VAL A 159 -13.05 3.80 15.08
N LEU A 160 -11.99 3.91 14.28
CA LEU A 160 -11.66 2.94 13.24
C LEU A 160 -11.37 1.55 13.84
N ARG A 161 -10.64 1.49 14.96
CA ARG A 161 -10.39 0.25 15.70
C ARG A 161 -11.63 -0.31 16.35
N SER A 162 -12.42 0.54 17.04
CA SER A 162 -13.67 0.09 17.66
C SER A 162 -14.65 -0.46 16.63
N THR A 163 -14.65 0.09 15.41
CA THR A 163 -15.47 -0.39 14.29
C THR A 163 -15.08 -1.81 13.87
N GLY A 164 -13.78 -2.14 13.85
CA GLY A 164 -13.31 -3.49 13.56
C GLY A 164 -13.56 -4.47 14.71
N ASP A 165 -13.36 -4.02 15.95
CA ASP A 165 -13.51 -4.89 17.13
C ASP A 165 -14.98 -5.26 17.39
N ASN A 166 -15.90 -4.28 17.33
CA ASN A 166 -17.32 -4.53 17.63
C ASN A 166 -18.22 -3.48 16.97
N ILE A 167 -18.81 -3.84 15.84
CA ILE A 167 -19.71 -2.98 15.06
C ILE A 167 -20.93 -2.53 15.88
N PRO A 168 -21.73 -3.44 16.54
CA PRO A 168 -22.89 -3.03 17.33
C PRO A 168 -22.56 -2.06 18.46
N MET A 169 -21.43 -2.25 19.13
CA MET A 169 -20.99 -1.35 20.19
C MET A 169 -20.63 0.04 19.63
N SER A 170 -19.98 0.09 18.48
CA SER A 170 -19.61 1.37 17.83
C SER A 170 -20.85 2.14 17.39
N GLU A 171 -21.84 1.48 16.80
CA GLU A 171 -23.13 2.09 16.43
C GLU A 171 -23.89 2.60 17.65
N ALA A 172 -23.91 1.84 18.74
CA ALA A 172 -24.56 2.25 20.00
C ALA A 172 -23.92 3.53 20.59
N ASN A 173 -22.64 3.76 20.35
CA ASN A 173 -21.91 4.99 20.71
C ASN A 173 -22.06 6.13 19.69
N GLY A 174 -22.95 5.99 18.69
CA GLY A 174 -23.24 7.03 17.69
C GLY A 174 -22.21 7.13 16.56
N VAL A 175 -21.35 6.14 16.41
CA VAL A 175 -20.34 6.11 15.34
C VAL A 175 -20.99 5.74 14.01
N ASN A 176 -20.67 6.51 12.95
CA ASN A 176 -21.04 6.13 11.59
C ASN A 176 -20.03 5.09 11.05
N VAL A 177 -20.34 3.82 11.28
CA VAL A 177 -19.50 2.67 10.89
C VAL A 177 -19.22 2.64 9.39
N ASP A 178 -20.20 2.98 8.55
CA ASP A 178 -20.04 3.03 7.10
C ASP A 178 -18.94 4.00 6.68
N THR A 179 -18.96 5.20 7.26
CA THR A 179 -17.93 6.22 6.97
C THR A 179 -16.55 5.76 7.42
N MET A 180 -16.44 5.12 8.56
CA MET A 180 -15.18 4.61 9.08
C MET A 180 -14.60 3.49 8.20
N LYS A 181 -15.45 2.57 7.75
CA LYS A 181 -15.03 1.55 6.78
C LYS A 181 -14.50 2.18 5.49
N ILE A 182 -15.21 3.16 4.92
CA ILE A 182 -14.76 3.86 3.71
C ILE A 182 -13.38 4.51 3.93
N VAL A 183 -13.18 5.21 5.05
CA VAL A 183 -11.90 5.84 5.39
C VAL A 183 -10.78 4.80 5.49
N GLY A 184 -11.05 3.65 6.11
CA GLY A 184 -10.08 2.57 6.21
C GLY A 184 -9.71 1.98 4.84
N TYR A 185 -10.68 1.75 3.96
CA TYR A 185 -10.42 1.34 2.58
C TYR A 185 -9.57 2.37 1.82
N MET A 186 -9.86 3.67 1.98
CA MET A 186 -9.09 4.75 1.34
C MET A 186 -7.62 4.75 1.79
N ILE A 187 -7.38 4.71 3.10
CA ILE A 187 -6.02 4.76 3.65
C ILE A 187 -5.23 3.51 3.23
N SER A 188 -5.83 2.33 3.36
CA SER A 188 -5.20 1.07 2.99
C SER A 188 -4.80 1.04 1.52
N ASN A 189 -5.76 1.25 0.62
CA ASN A 189 -5.49 1.19 -0.82
C ASN A 189 -4.58 2.33 -1.30
N GLY A 190 -4.61 3.49 -0.62
CA GLY A 190 -3.64 4.57 -0.84
C GLY A 190 -2.20 4.13 -0.54
N LEU A 191 -1.96 3.47 0.59
CA LEU A 191 -0.64 2.93 0.97
C LEU A 191 -0.17 1.83 0.03
N ILE A 192 -1.09 0.96 -0.39
CA ILE A 192 -0.79 -0.12 -1.34
C ILE A 192 -0.39 0.45 -2.71
N ALA A 193 -1.11 1.46 -3.20
CA ALA A 193 -0.76 2.15 -4.44
C ALA A 193 0.56 2.95 -4.31
N LEU A 194 0.83 3.54 -3.14
CA LEU A 194 2.13 4.16 -2.85
C LEU A 194 3.26 3.14 -2.96
N CYS A 195 3.10 1.95 -2.37
CA CYS A 195 4.07 0.87 -2.50
C CYS A 195 4.26 0.47 -3.97
N GLY A 196 3.18 0.23 -4.73
CA GLY A 196 3.24 -0.09 -6.15
C GLY A 196 3.95 0.97 -6.98
N SER A 197 3.76 2.25 -6.65
CA SER A 197 4.43 3.37 -7.32
C SER A 197 5.94 3.40 -7.07
N LEU A 198 6.39 3.13 -5.85
CA LEU A 198 7.80 3.04 -5.51
C LEU A 198 8.44 1.80 -6.13
N PHE A 199 7.71 0.69 -6.14
CA PHE A 199 8.17 -0.56 -6.73
C PHE A 199 8.40 -0.41 -8.24
N ALA A 200 7.45 0.18 -8.97
CA ALA A 200 7.59 0.44 -10.40
C ALA A 200 8.74 1.39 -10.74
N GLN A 201 9.05 2.35 -9.87
CA GLN A 201 10.22 3.23 -10.04
C GLN A 201 11.54 2.52 -9.77
N ASN A 202 11.56 1.54 -8.85
CA ASN A 202 12.73 0.71 -8.58
C ASN A 202 13.01 -0.26 -9.73
N ASP A 203 11.97 -0.95 -10.22
CA ASP A 203 12.07 -1.97 -11.27
C ASP A 203 12.22 -1.35 -12.67
N GLY A 204 11.84 -0.08 -12.82
CA GLY A 204 11.91 0.64 -14.09
C GLY A 204 10.78 0.35 -15.07
N PHE A 205 9.71 -0.35 -14.63
CA PHE A 205 8.53 -0.64 -15.45
C PHE A 205 7.28 -0.85 -14.59
N SER A 206 6.12 -0.76 -15.21
CA SER A 206 4.84 -1.14 -14.64
C SER A 206 4.24 -2.31 -15.43
N ASP A 207 3.72 -3.30 -14.73
CA ASP A 207 2.99 -4.44 -15.30
C ASP A 207 1.61 -4.54 -14.66
N VAL A 208 0.58 -4.76 -15.48
CA VAL A 208 -0.81 -4.84 -14.99
C VAL A 208 -1.04 -6.07 -14.09
N THR A 209 -0.24 -7.11 -14.26
CA THR A 209 -0.34 -8.36 -13.50
C THR A 209 0.48 -8.37 -12.22
N SER A 210 1.29 -7.32 -11.97
CA SER A 210 2.20 -7.23 -10.81
C SER A 210 1.49 -7.26 -9.45
N GLY A 211 0.18 -7.00 -9.42
CA GLY A 211 -0.64 -7.06 -8.21
C GLY A 211 -1.09 -8.47 -7.80
N THR A 212 -0.95 -9.46 -8.70
CA THR A 212 -1.46 -10.81 -8.42
C THR A 212 -0.69 -11.47 -7.27
N GLY A 213 -1.41 -11.88 -6.23
CA GLY A 213 -0.83 -12.54 -5.05
C GLY A 213 -0.18 -11.58 -4.04
N THR A 214 -0.21 -10.27 -4.27
CA THR A 214 0.38 -9.29 -3.34
C THR A 214 -0.27 -9.33 -1.95
N ILE A 215 -1.57 -9.61 -1.86
CA ILE A 215 -2.27 -9.80 -0.58
C ILE A 215 -1.64 -10.94 0.23
N VAL A 216 -1.27 -12.04 -0.42
CA VAL A 216 -0.65 -13.18 0.26
C VAL A 216 0.69 -12.78 0.87
N VAL A 217 1.49 -12.01 0.13
CA VAL A 217 2.76 -11.45 0.62
C VAL A 217 2.52 -10.54 1.83
N GLY A 218 1.57 -9.62 1.73
CA GLY A 218 1.22 -8.70 2.82
C GLY A 218 0.75 -9.42 4.07
N LEU A 219 -0.19 -10.38 3.94
CA LEU A 219 -0.69 -11.18 5.06
C LEU A 219 0.41 -12.04 5.69
N SER A 220 1.27 -12.65 4.88
CA SER A 220 2.40 -13.44 5.39
C SER A 220 3.35 -12.58 6.23
N ALA A 221 3.66 -11.37 5.77
CA ALA A 221 4.49 -10.41 6.52
C ALA A 221 3.83 -10.03 7.86
N VAL A 222 2.52 -9.79 7.87
CA VAL A 222 1.75 -9.47 9.09
C VAL A 222 1.77 -10.64 10.06
N ILE A 223 1.51 -11.87 9.60
CA ILE A 223 1.50 -13.07 10.44
C ILE A 223 2.88 -13.32 11.05
N ILE A 224 3.95 -13.21 10.25
CA ILE A 224 5.33 -13.35 10.75
C ILE A 224 5.61 -12.32 11.84
N ALA A 225 5.20 -11.06 11.64
CA ALA A 225 5.37 -10.01 12.62
C ALA A 225 4.63 -10.30 13.94
N GLU A 226 3.37 -10.77 13.86
CA GLU A 226 2.57 -11.10 15.04
C GLU A 226 3.11 -12.31 15.83
N VAL A 227 3.71 -13.28 15.12
CA VAL A 227 4.34 -14.44 15.76
C VAL A 227 5.65 -14.06 16.45
N LEU A 228 6.44 -13.19 15.82
CA LEU A 228 7.74 -12.78 16.37
C LEU A 228 7.60 -11.89 17.61
N ILE A 229 6.64 -10.95 17.63
CA ILE A 229 6.52 -9.96 18.69
C ILE A 229 5.04 -9.75 19.05
N ARG A 230 4.62 -10.30 20.19
CA ARG A 230 3.19 -10.35 20.61
C ARG A 230 2.67 -9.06 21.26
N ASP A 231 3.40 -8.50 22.21
CA ASP A 231 2.89 -7.41 23.06
C ASP A 231 3.52 -6.06 22.73
N LEU A 232 3.03 -5.42 21.67
CA LEU A 232 3.51 -4.11 21.22
C LEU A 232 2.42 -3.05 21.24
N THR A 233 2.84 -1.83 21.49
CA THR A 233 2.03 -0.63 21.19
C THR A 233 1.77 -0.56 19.67
N ILE A 234 0.76 0.20 19.24
CA ILE A 234 0.40 0.31 17.82
C ILE A 234 1.58 0.70 16.95
N GLY A 235 2.37 1.70 17.36
CA GLY A 235 3.57 2.11 16.63
C GLY A 235 4.63 1.00 16.56
N GLY A 236 4.84 0.27 17.66
CA GLY A 236 5.73 -0.89 17.68
C GLY A 236 5.24 -2.02 16.76
N ARG A 237 3.93 -2.24 16.70
CA ARG A 237 3.32 -3.25 15.82
C ARG A 237 3.49 -2.90 14.34
N LEU A 238 3.35 -1.63 13.95
CA LEU A 238 3.62 -1.19 12.59
C LEU A 238 5.09 -1.38 12.19
N LEU A 239 6.02 -1.11 13.10
CA LEU A 239 7.45 -1.37 12.87
C LEU A 239 7.76 -2.87 12.79
N SER A 240 7.10 -3.71 13.61
CA SER A 240 7.28 -5.16 13.56
C SER A 240 6.81 -5.76 12.23
N ILE A 241 5.77 -5.20 11.60
CA ILE A 241 5.33 -5.60 10.25
C ILE A 241 6.45 -5.34 9.23
N GLY A 242 7.20 -4.24 9.39
CA GLY A 242 8.40 -3.99 8.59
C GLY A 242 9.43 -5.10 8.72
N ILE A 243 9.70 -5.54 9.94
CA ILE A 243 10.61 -6.67 10.19
C ILE A 243 10.04 -7.97 9.57
N GLY A 244 8.74 -8.22 9.72
CA GLY A 244 8.06 -9.38 9.12
C GLY A 244 8.19 -9.43 7.61
N ALA A 245 8.04 -8.28 6.92
CA ALA A 245 8.20 -8.18 5.47
C ALA A 245 9.65 -8.43 5.02
N ILE A 246 10.63 -7.92 5.77
CA ILE A 246 12.05 -8.18 5.52
C ILE A 246 12.36 -9.67 5.68
N VAL A 247 11.90 -10.29 6.77
CA VAL A 247 12.10 -11.73 7.03
C VAL A 247 11.45 -12.55 5.92
N TYR A 248 10.23 -12.22 5.52
CA TYR A 248 9.54 -12.88 4.41
C TYR A 248 10.38 -12.82 3.13
N ARG A 249 10.92 -11.64 2.78
CA ARG A 249 11.72 -11.46 1.57
C ARG A 249 13.08 -12.17 1.61
N LEU A 250 13.65 -12.36 2.79
CA LEU A 250 14.91 -13.09 2.95
C LEU A 250 14.73 -14.63 2.85
N ILE A 251 13.51 -15.13 3.06
CA ILE A 251 13.18 -16.56 2.97
C ILE A 251 12.91 -16.98 1.51
N ILE A 252 12.40 -16.07 0.70
CA ILE A 252 12.07 -16.29 -0.71
C ILE A 252 13.21 -15.84 -1.62
#